data_13b624ea8e0a550a664c8cf4a489918b
#
_entry.id   13b624ea8e0a550a664c8cf4a489918b
#
_cell.length_a   1.000
_cell.length_b   1.000
_cell.length_c   1.000
_cell.angle_alpha   90.00
_cell.angle_beta   90.00
_cell.angle_gamma   90.00
#
_symmetry.space_group_name_H-M   'P 1'
#
loop_
_entity.id
_entity.type
_entity.pdbx_description
1 polymer ?
#
loop_
_entity_poly.entity_id
_entity_poly.type
_entity_poly.pdbx_seq_one_letter_code
_entity_poly.pdbx_strand_id
1 'polypeptide(L)'
;MTLMIDKKHIMQTVDWSRFDLEGWLYQFGAWLDQKSFTGAPSGAYSNPIASAMIQAEKQRHLKRLGKKKQREIIASYFASESEPYRKHKSRIKCMIDDNEARAVQRLILDLTGQSEIMDDWMDALVDRYFRGQSWSEMANDERTQNDARQDVKCGLAVLHCKYGFIGY
;
A
#
# COMPACT_ATOMS: atom_id res chain seq x y z
N MET A 1 32.29 -28.97 0.48
CA MET A 1 32.43 -27.53 0.14
C MET A 1 31.02 -27.00 -0.03
N THR A 2 30.44 -26.49 1.04
CA THR A 2 29.07 -25.98 1.03
C THR A 2 29.11 -24.58 0.45
N LEU A 3 28.53 -24.39 -0.74
CA LEU A 3 28.34 -23.10 -1.34
C LEU A 3 27.38 -22.32 -0.44
N MET A 4 27.92 -21.41 0.37
CA MET A 4 27.12 -20.38 1.03
C MET A 4 26.57 -19.47 -0.09
N ILE A 5 25.33 -19.71 -0.49
CA ILE A 5 24.58 -18.77 -1.31
C ILE A 5 24.27 -17.59 -0.40
N ASP A 6 25.06 -16.53 -0.53
CA ASP A 6 24.76 -15.23 0.09
C ASP A 6 23.36 -14.80 -0.37
N LYS A 7 22.38 -15.04 0.47
CA LYS A 7 21.00 -14.56 0.24
C LYS A 7 21.01 -13.04 0.40
N LYS A 8 21.27 -12.33 -0.69
CA LYS A 8 21.12 -10.87 -0.72
C LYS A 8 19.71 -10.52 -0.28
N HIS A 9 19.60 -9.59 0.65
CA HIS A 9 18.31 -9.05 1.06
C HIS A 9 17.63 -8.42 -0.17
N ILE A 10 16.30 -8.60 -0.31
CA ILE A 10 15.54 -8.13 -1.48
C ILE A 10 15.80 -6.65 -1.81
N MET A 11 16.01 -5.82 -0.77
CA MET A 11 16.34 -4.40 -0.91
C MET A 11 17.68 -4.15 -1.62
N GLN A 12 18.58 -5.12 -1.62
CA GLN A 12 19.90 -5.03 -2.26
C GLN A 12 19.89 -5.51 -3.72
N THR A 13 18.80 -6.11 -4.17
CA THR A 13 18.66 -6.64 -5.54
C THR A 13 18.03 -5.63 -6.50
N VAL A 14 17.58 -4.49 -6.00
CA VAL A 14 16.85 -3.46 -6.75
C VAL A 14 17.77 -2.27 -7.02
N ASP A 15 17.74 -1.76 -8.24
CA ASP A 15 18.39 -0.50 -8.61
C ASP A 15 17.46 0.68 -8.26
N TRP A 16 17.63 1.21 -7.08
CA TRP A 16 16.81 2.31 -6.55
C TRP A 16 17.04 3.66 -7.25
N SER A 17 18.06 3.78 -8.10
CA SER A 17 18.34 5.02 -8.84
C SER A 17 17.39 5.28 -10.01
N ARG A 18 16.59 4.29 -10.42
CA ARG A 18 15.69 4.39 -11.58
C ARG A 18 14.53 5.35 -11.39
N PHE A 19 14.07 5.51 -10.18
CA PHE A 19 12.96 6.41 -9.83
C PHE A 19 13.28 7.10 -8.49
N ASP A 20 12.64 8.25 -8.27
CA ASP A 20 12.56 8.85 -6.95
C ASP A 20 11.60 8.06 -6.04
N LEU A 21 11.53 8.42 -4.77
CA LEU A 21 10.71 7.71 -3.79
C LEU A 21 9.23 7.68 -4.20
N GLU A 22 8.66 8.82 -4.62
CA GLU A 22 7.27 8.88 -5.09
C GLU A 22 7.07 8.05 -6.36
N GLY A 23 8.03 8.11 -7.29
CA GLY A 23 8.02 7.30 -8.51
C GLY A 23 7.94 5.81 -8.23
N TRP A 24 8.71 5.30 -7.29
CA TRP A 24 8.64 3.91 -6.84
C TRP A 24 7.28 3.53 -6.28
N LEU A 25 6.68 4.40 -5.47
CA LEU A 25 5.35 4.17 -4.91
C LEU A 25 4.27 4.17 -6.00
N TYR A 26 4.33 5.10 -6.96
CA TYR A 26 3.43 5.11 -8.11
C TYR A 26 3.60 3.89 -9.01
N GLN A 27 4.82 3.44 -9.24
CA GLN A 27 5.09 2.22 -10.01
C GLN A 27 4.51 0.98 -9.34
N PHE A 28 4.57 0.90 -8.02
CA PHE A 28 3.92 -0.18 -7.29
C PHE A 28 2.39 -0.16 -7.45
N GLY A 29 1.76 1.01 -7.39
CA GLY A 29 0.34 1.17 -7.69
C GLY A 29 -0.02 0.70 -9.09
N ALA A 30 0.77 1.08 -10.10
CA ALA A 30 0.59 0.64 -11.48
C ALA A 30 0.77 -0.88 -11.64
N TRP A 31 1.71 -1.49 -10.91
CA TRP A 31 1.90 -2.93 -10.88
C TRP A 31 0.70 -3.66 -10.27
N LEU A 32 0.13 -3.15 -9.17
CA LEU A 32 -1.10 -3.69 -8.57
C LEU A 32 -2.28 -3.63 -9.54
N ASP A 33 -2.45 -2.52 -10.25
CA ASP A 33 -3.50 -2.36 -11.25
C ASP A 33 -3.35 -3.37 -12.39
N GLN A 34 -2.13 -3.58 -12.88
CA GLN A 34 -1.84 -4.54 -13.93
C GLN A 34 -2.16 -5.98 -13.50
N LYS A 35 -1.76 -6.38 -12.29
CA LYS A 35 -2.05 -7.71 -11.75
C LYS A 35 -3.55 -7.94 -11.55
N SER A 36 -4.29 -6.91 -11.20
CA SER A 36 -5.75 -6.97 -11.06
C SER A 36 -6.47 -7.13 -12.40
N PHE A 37 -5.86 -6.66 -13.50
CA PHE A 37 -6.46 -6.69 -14.83
C PHE A 37 -6.21 -8.00 -15.60
N THR A 38 -5.25 -8.82 -15.24
CA THR A 38 -4.94 -10.08 -15.91
C THR A 38 -5.99 -11.17 -15.70
N GLY A 39 -7.28 -10.79 -15.62
CA GLY A 39 -8.44 -11.63 -15.92
C GLY A 39 -8.45 -13.04 -15.34
N ALA A 40 -7.71 -13.30 -14.28
CA ALA A 40 -7.86 -14.57 -13.58
C ALA A 40 -9.29 -14.66 -13.06
N PRO A 41 -10.00 -15.76 -13.31
CA PRO A 41 -11.36 -15.94 -12.81
C PRO A 41 -11.34 -15.68 -11.30
N SER A 42 -12.29 -14.85 -10.84
CA SER A 42 -12.47 -14.47 -9.46
C SER A 42 -12.47 -15.74 -8.59
N GLY A 43 -11.35 -16.01 -7.92
CA GLY A 43 -11.17 -17.15 -7.04
C GLY A 43 -9.84 -17.90 -7.12
N ALA A 44 -9.05 -17.79 -8.18
CA ALA A 44 -7.91 -18.69 -8.36
C ALA A 44 -6.53 -18.14 -7.95
N TYR A 45 -6.30 -16.83 -7.95
CA TYR A 45 -5.03 -16.24 -7.50
C TYR A 45 -5.24 -14.83 -6.95
N SER A 46 -5.83 -14.71 -5.76
CA SER A 46 -5.56 -13.51 -4.96
C SER A 46 -4.08 -13.58 -4.56
N ASN A 47 -3.32 -12.54 -4.91
CA ASN A 47 -1.94 -12.43 -4.43
C ASN A 47 -1.99 -12.58 -2.89
N PRO A 48 -1.44 -13.66 -2.30
CA PRO A 48 -1.57 -13.92 -0.87
C PRO A 48 -1.03 -12.75 -0.02
N ILE A 49 -0.13 -11.95 -0.57
CA ILE A 49 0.42 -10.76 0.06
C ILE A 49 -0.59 -9.62 0.05
N ALA A 50 -1.26 -9.37 -1.08
CA ALA A 50 -2.32 -8.37 -1.15
C ALA A 50 -3.50 -8.74 -0.23
N SER A 51 -3.87 -10.02 -0.19
CA SER A 51 -4.90 -10.53 0.74
C SER A 51 -4.47 -10.36 2.20
N ALA A 52 -3.20 -10.63 2.53
CA ALA A 52 -2.67 -10.46 3.88
C ALA A 52 -2.63 -8.98 4.29
N MET A 53 -2.27 -8.07 3.37
CA MET A 53 -2.30 -6.63 3.63
C MET A 53 -3.72 -6.13 3.89
N ILE A 54 -4.68 -6.51 3.03
CA ILE A 54 -6.09 -6.17 3.20
C ILE A 54 -6.63 -6.73 4.52
N GLN A 55 -6.24 -7.94 4.87
CA GLN A 55 -6.70 -8.60 6.09
C GLN A 55 -6.07 -7.98 7.35
N ALA A 56 -4.80 -7.60 7.30
CA ALA A 56 -4.12 -6.88 8.38
C ALA A 56 -4.72 -5.49 8.59
N GLU A 57 -5.03 -4.78 7.50
CA GLU A 57 -5.68 -3.47 7.53
C GLU A 57 -7.10 -3.55 8.11
N LYS A 58 -7.90 -4.52 7.68
CA LYS A 58 -9.24 -4.78 8.26
C LYS A 58 -9.17 -5.06 9.76
N GLN A 59 -8.20 -5.87 10.21
CA GLN A 59 -8.03 -6.17 11.62
C GLN A 59 -7.62 -4.95 12.46
N ARG A 60 -6.80 -4.04 11.90
CA ARG A 60 -6.41 -2.79 12.57
C ARG A 60 -7.59 -1.83 12.71
N HIS A 61 -8.29 -1.58 11.61
CA HIS A 61 -9.50 -0.74 11.63
C HIS A 61 -10.53 -1.26 12.61
N LEU A 62 -10.78 -2.57 12.64
CA LEU A 62 -11.73 -3.17 13.55
C LEU A 62 -11.31 -3.06 15.02
N LYS A 63 -10.02 -3.14 15.34
CA LYS A 63 -9.52 -3.04 16.73
C LYS A 63 -9.65 -1.63 17.31
N ARG A 64 -9.58 -0.59 16.47
CA ARG A 64 -9.71 0.83 16.89
C ARG A 64 -11.14 1.27 17.14
N LEU A 65 -12.13 0.54 16.63
CA LEU A 65 -13.54 0.93 16.67
C LEU A 65 -14.28 0.23 17.80
N GLY A 66 -15.18 0.95 18.46
CA GLY A 66 -16.10 0.35 19.44
C GLY A 66 -16.98 -0.74 18.81
N LYS A 67 -17.38 -1.74 19.61
CA LYS A 67 -18.13 -2.92 19.15
C LYS A 67 -19.35 -2.63 18.27
N LYS A 68 -20.01 -1.48 18.48
CA LYS A 68 -21.18 -1.06 17.69
C LYS A 68 -20.77 -0.66 16.27
N LYS A 69 -19.72 0.18 16.12
CA LYS A 69 -19.16 0.57 14.82
C LYS A 69 -18.56 -0.61 14.07
N GLN A 70 -17.93 -1.55 14.77
CA GLN A 70 -17.42 -2.79 14.16
C GLN A 70 -18.54 -3.60 13.49
N ARG A 71 -19.69 -3.74 14.14
CA ARG A 71 -20.86 -4.45 13.59
C ARG A 71 -21.46 -3.72 12.39
N GLU A 72 -21.56 -2.38 12.45
CA GLU A 72 -22.05 -1.56 11.32
C GLU A 72 -21.13 -1.68 10.09
N ILE A 73 -19.81 -1.64 10.28
CA ILE A 73 -18.85 -1.80 9.19
C ILE A 73 -18.91 -3.21 8.61
N ILE A 74 -19.01 -4.24 9.44
CA ILE A 74 -19.18 -5.62 8.97
C ILE A 74 -20.49 -5.76 8.19
N ALA A 75 -21.59 -5.20 8.69
CA ALA A 75 -22.88 -5.24 8.01
C ALA A 75 -22.87 -4.48 6.68
N SER A 76 -22.25 -3.28 6.63
CA SER A 76 -22.12 -2.51 5.40
C SER A 76 -21.20 -3.20 4.38
N TYR A 77 -20.19 -3.93 4.85
CA TYR A 77 -19.30 -4.70 3.99
C TYR A 77 -20.02 -5.84 3.29
N PHE A 78 -20.86 -6.58 4.01
CA PHE A 78 -21.72 -7.63 3.42
C PHE A 78 -22.80 -7.07 2.48
N ALA A 79 -23.27 -5.84 2.74
CA ALA A 79 -24.22 -5.15 1.86
C ALA A 79 -23.56 -4.60 0.58
N SER A 80 -22.25 -4.25 0.63
CA SER A 80 -21.50 -3.66 -0.49
C SER A 80 -20.83 -4.70 -1.42
N GLU A 81 -20.93 -6.00 -1.14
CA GLU A 81 -20.41 -7.05 -2.03
C GLU A 81 -21.02 -7.02 -3.45
N SER A 82 -22.09 -6.23 -3.66
CA SER A 82 -22.75 -6.07 -4.96
C SER A 82 -22.24 -4.90 -5.80
N GLU A 83 -21.43 -4.00 -5.27
CA GLU A 83 -20.86 -2.90 -6.07
C GLU A 83 -19.42 -3.23 -6.48
N PRO A 84 -19.15 -3.31 -7.80
CA PRO A 84 -17.77 -3.48 -8.26
C PRO A 84 -16.97 -2.23 -7.84
N TYR A 85 -15.96 -2.44 -7.00
CA TYR A 85 -14.96 -1.42 -6.68
C TYR A 85 -14.48 -0.75 -7.97
N ARG A 86 -14.81 0.53 -8.17
CA ARG A 86 -14.35 1.31 -9.31
C ARG A 86 -12.85 1.52 -9.18
N LYS A 87 -12.09 0.65 -9.81
CA LYS A 87 -10.63 0.76 -9.90
C LYS A 87 -10.30 2.02 -10.66
N HIS A 88 -9.67 2.98 -10.02
CA HIS A 88 -8.97 4.05 -10.73
C HIS A 88 -7.84 3.39 -11.52
N LYS A 89 -8.01 3.31 -12.84
CA LYS A 89 -6.91 2.87 -13.71
C LYS A 89 -5.78 3.87 -13.56
N SER A 90 -4.66 3.43 -13.03
CA SER A 90 -3.43 4.20 -13.08
C SER A 90 -3.12 4.54 -14.54
N ARG A 91 -2.92 5.82 -14.84
CA ARG A 91 -2.44 6.28 -16.16
C ARG A 91 -0.95 6.00 -16.34
N ILE A 92 -0.28 5.57 -15.30
CA ILE A 92 1.15 5.32 -15.27
C ILE A 92 1.40 3.91 -15.79
N LYS A 93 2.28 3.80 -16.79
CA LYS A 93 2.72 2.50 -17.31
C LYS A 93 3.59 1.83 -16.25
N CYS A 94 3.27 0.57 -15.91
CA CYS A 94 4.10 -0.22 -15.03
C CYS A 94 5.44 -0.56 -15.72
N MET A 95 6.54 -0.24 -15.05
CA MET A 95 7.92 -0.44 -15.52
C MET A 95 8.76 -1.26 -14.53
N ILE A 96 8.14 -1.81 -13.50
CA ILE A 96 8.80 -2.61 -12.47
C ILE A 96 8.39 -4.07 -12.59
N ASP A 97 9.28 -4.95 -12.17
CA ASP A 97 9.05 -6.38 -12.09
C ASP A 97 8.48 -6.81 -10.71
N ASP A 98 8.19 -8.09 -10.56
CA ASP A 98 7.63 -8.64 -9.32
C ASP A 98 8.62 -8.56 -8.14
N ASN A 99 9.93 -8.61 -8.39
CA ASN A 99 10.95 -8.49 -7.36
C ASN A 99 11.06 -7.04 -6.87
N GLU A 100 11.08 -6.08 -7.78
CA GLU A 100 11.07 -4.65 -7.48
C GLU A 100 9.80 -4.26 -6.72
N ALA A 101 8.64 -4.77 -7.15
CA ALA A 101 7.36 -4.54 -6.46
C ALA A 101 7.38 -5.04 -5.01
N ARG A 102 7.94 -6.24 -4.77
CA ARG A 102 8.10 -6.78 -3.41
C ARG A 102 9.04 -5.92 -2.56
N ALA A 103 10.09 -5.38 -3.16
CA ALA A 103 11.01 -4.49 -2.46
C ALA A 103 10.32 -3.17 -2.06
N VAL A 104 9.54 -2.56 -2.96
CA VAL A 104 8.74 -1.37 -2.64
C VAL A 104 7.72 -1.65 -1.53
N GLN A 105 7.05 -2.79 -1.59
CA GLN A 105 6.13 -3.20 -0.53
C GLN A 105 6.81 -3.26 0.84
N ARG A 106 8.06 -3.75 0.90
CA ARG A 106 8.84 -3.80 2.15
C ARG A 106 9.10 -2.42 2.74
N LEU A 107 9.25 -1.37 1.92
CA LEU A 107 9.43 -0.01 2.43
C LEU A 107 8.30 0.38 3.40
N ILE A 108 7.07 0.05 3.03
CA ILE A 108 5.88 0.35 3.84
C ILE A 108 5.74 -0.63 5.02
N LEU A 109 5.87 -1.93 4.75
CA LEU A 109 5.66 -2.97 5.77
C LEU A 109 6.63 -2.87 6.94
N ASP A 110 7.88 -2.50 6.71
CA ASP A 110 8.90 -2.39 7.74
C ASP A 110 8.63 -1.22 8.72
N LEU A 111 7.82 -0.24 8.32
CA LEU A 111 7.40 0.88 9.17
C LEU A 111 6.03 0.66 9.82
N THR A 112 5.25 -0.23 9.26
CA THR A 112 3.91 -0.55 9.74
C THR A 112 3.98 -1.29 11.08
N GLY A 113 3.10 -0.91 12.02
CA GLY A 113 3.00 -1.56 13.34
C GLY A 113 3.94 -1.01 14.41
N GLN A 114 4.70 0.06 14.13
CA GLN A 114 5.60 0.69 15.11
C GLN A 114 4.84 1.62 16.07
N SER A 115 3.88 2.39 15.56
CA SER A 115 3.01 3.26 16.34
C SER A 115 1.74 3.59 15.56
N GLU A 116 0.68 4.06 16.26
CA GLU A 116 -0.56 4.48 15.60
C GLU A 116 -0.34 5.62 14.60
N ILE A 117 0.46 6.61 14.96
CA ILE A 117 0.78 7.74 14.08
C ILE A 117 1.53 7.26 12.82
N MET A 118 2.47 6.33 12.98
CA MET A 118 3.19 5.76 11.84
C MET A 118 2.25 4.98 10.93
N ASP A 119 1.33 4.22 11.51
CA ASP A 119 0.33 3.47 10.76
C ASP A 119 -0.58 4.40 9.97
N ASP A 120 -1.02 5.54 10.55
CA ASP A 120 -1.82 6.53 9.84
C ASP A 120 -1.08 7.14 8.64
N TRP A 121 0.22 7.41 8.79
CA TRP A 121 1.05 7.90 7.67
C TRP A 121 1.27 6.84 6.59
N MET A 122 1.50 5.59 6.98
CA MET A 122 1.66 4.49 6.01
C MET A 122 0.33 4.20 5.29
N ASP A 123 -0.79 4.25 5.99
CA ASP A 123 -2.12 4.11 5.39
C ASP A 123 -2.41 5.24 4.40
N ALA A 124 -2.00 6.47 4.71
CA ALA A 124 -2.11 7.60 3.78
C ALA A 124 -1.30 7.40 2.50
N LEU A 125 -0.08 6.86 2.59
CA LEU A 125 0.73 6.53 1.42
C LEU A 125 0.08 5.43 0.58
N VAL A 126 -0.44 4.39 1.21
CA VAL A 126 -1.17 3.31 0.54
C VAL A 126 -2.39 3.85 -0.21
N ASP A 127 -3.20 4.67 0.44
CA ASP A 127 -4.39 5.27 -0.18
C ASP A 127 -4.01 6.13 -1.40
N ARG A 128 -2.99 6.95 -1.26
CA ARG A 128 -2.57 7.89 -2.30
C ARG A 128 -1.90 7.21 -3.49
N TYR A 129 -0.92 6.34 -3.24
CA TYR A 129 -0.04 5.80 -4.27
C TYR A 129 -0.47 4.41 -4.76
N PHE A 130 -0.97 3.55 -3.87
CA PHE A 130 -1.32 2.18 -4.23
C PHE A 130 -2.76 2.06 -4.69
N ARG A 131 -3.69 2.77 -4.04
CA ARG A 131 -5.11 2.81 -4.40
C ARG A 131 -5.44 3.93 -5.37
N GLY A 132 -4.54 4.88 -5.57
CA GLY A 132 -4.70 6.01 -6.47
C GLY A 132 -5.80 6.98 -6.07
N GLN A 133 -6.13 7.07 -4.79
CA GLN A 133 -7.16 7.97 -4.30
C GLN A 133 -6.78 9.44 -4.49
N SER A 134 -7.75 10.25 -4.89
CA SER A 134 -7.61 11.70 -4.91
C SER A 134 -7.67 12.28 -3.47
N TRP A 135 -7.21 13.51 -3.29
CA TRP A 135 -7.25 14.16 -1.97
C TRP A 135 -8.66 14.27 -1.41
N SER A 136 -9.67 14.44 -2.27
CA SER A 136 -11.08 14.48 -1.88
C SER A 136 -11.61 13.11 -1.43
N GLU A 137 -11.15 12.02 -2.05
CA GLU A 137 -11.52 10.66 -1.68
C GLU A 137 -10.86 10.20 -0.38
N MET A 138 -9.67 10.73 -0.08
CA MET A 138 -8.97 10.47 1.19
C MET A 138 -9.57 11.24 2.37
N ALA A 139 -10.34 12.29 2.10
CA ALA A 139 -11.03 13.07 3.14
C ALA A 139 -12.31 12.34 3.60
N ASN A 140 -12.56 12.40 4.90
CA ASN A 140 -13.78 11.88 5.54
C ASN A 140 -14.15 12.76 6.73
N ASP A 141 -15.15 12.36 7.51
CA ASP A 141 -15.63 13.13 8.67
C ASP A 141 -14.57 13.33 9.77
N GLU A 142 -13.56 12.45 9.83
CA GLU A 142 -12.49 12.49 10.84
C GLU A 142 -11.18 13.09 10.28
N ARG A 143 -11.08 13.24 8.95
CA ARG A 143 -9.84 13.62 8.27
C ARG A 143 -10.11 14.57 7.13
N THR A 144 -9.55 15.76 7.20
CA THR A 144 -9.64 16.74 6.12
C THR A 144 -8.67 16.44 4.97
N GLN A 145 -8.86 17.09 3.81
CA GLN A 145 -7.89 16.97 2.70
C GLN A 145 -6.49 17.47 3.09
N ASN A 146 -6.43 18.48 3.97
CA ASN A 146 -5.15 19.01 4.45
C ASN A 146 -4.45 18.01 5.36
N ASP A 147 -5.19 17.34 6.24
CA ASP A 147 -4.64 16.29 7.10
C ASP A 147 -4.10 15.13 6.24
N ALA A 148 -4.85 14.72 5.22
CA ALA A 148 -4.40 13.69 4.29
C ALA A 148 -3.09 14.06 3.58
N ARG A 149 -2.95 15.33 3.13
CA ARG A 149 -1.70 15.83 2.53
C ARG A 149 -0.55 15.86 3.52
N GLN A 150 -0.84 16.25 4.76
CA GLN A 150 0.15 16.29 5.84
C GLN A 150 0.65 14.87 6.16
N ASP A 151 -0.25 13.90 6.30
CA ASP A 151 0.08 12.51 6.58
C ASP A 151 0.94 11.90 5.47
N VAL A 152 0.61 12.16 4.22
CA VAL A 152 1.42 11.72 3.07
C VAL A 152 2.82 12.33 3.13
N LYS A 153 2.95 13.64 3.42
CA LYS A 153 4.25 14.29 3.56
C LYS A 153 5.07 13.72 4.72
N CYS A 154 4.43 13.48 5.86
CA CYS A 154 5.09 12.85 7.01
C CYS A 154 5.54 11.42 6.68
N GLY A 155 4.70 10.64 6.02
CA GLY A 155 5.04 9.29 5.58
C GLY A 155 6.23 9.27 4.62
N LEU A 156 6.25 10.16 3.61
CA LEU A 156 7.38 10.31 2.68
C LEU A 156 8.67 10.73 3.41
N ALA A 157 8.57 11.68 4.34
CA ALA A 157 9.73 12.13 5.11
C ALA A 157 10.33 10.98 5.94
N VAL A 158 9.50 10.18 6.59
CA VAL A 158 9.95 9.02 7.38
C VAL A 158 10.60 7.96 6.47
N LEU A 159 10.01 7.67 5.33
CA LEU A 159 10.61 6.75 4.35
C LEU A 159 11.96 7.26 3.87
N HIS A 160 12.05 8.55 3.54
CA HIS A 160 13.30 9.14 3.11
C HIS A 160 14.38 9.11 4.21
N CYS A 161 14.01 9.37 5.46
CA CYS A 161 14.93 9.26 6.59
C CYS A 161 15.44 7.83 6.80
N LYS A 162 14.58 6.83 6.64
CA LYS A 162 14.95 5.43 6.83
C LYS A 162 15.71 4.86 5.63
N TYR A 163 15.33 5.24 4.42
CA TYR A 163 15.84 4.73 3.16
C TYR A 163 16.49 5.84 2.33
N GLY A 164 17.43 6.57 2.94
CA GLY A 164 18.09 7.73 2.35
C GLY A 164 18.91 7.46 1.08
N PHE A 165 19.05 6.20 0.67
CA PHE A 165 19.64 5.79 -0.60
C PHE A 165 18.67 5.90 -1.79
N ILE A 166 17.39 6.11 -1.54
CA ILE A 166 16.38 6.37 -2.58
C ILE A 166 16.28 7.87 -2.76
N GLY A 167 16.43 8.37 -4.00
CA GLY A 167 16.28 9.80 -4.32
C GLY A 167 14.89 10.34 -3.94
N TYR A 168 14.84 11.60 -3.54
CA TYR A 168 13.59 12.30 -3.18
C TYR A 168 13.39 13.51 -4.08
#